data_92b856adfc5a03825b651fdb48da0857
#
_entry.id   92b856adfc5a03825b651fdb48da0857
#
_cell.length_a   1.000
_cell.length_b   1.000
_cell.length_c   1.000
_cell.angle_alpha   90.00
_cell.angle_beta   90.00
_cell.angle_gamma   90.00
#
_symmetry.space_group_name_H-M   'P 1'
#
loop_
_entity.id
_entity.type
_entity.pdbx_description
1 polymer ?
#
loop_
_entity_poly.entity_id
_entity_poly.type
_entity_poly.pdbx_seq_one_letter_code
_entity_poly.pdbx_strand_id
1 'polypeptide(L)'
;MKHADLTTLTATFPLVQDLIALKETTWFNPATTTLAEGLPYVGLTADDVQDAHARLQRFAPYLAEAFPETAASGGIIESEVVAIPAMKHRLEQKFGQPIGGELLLKKDSHLPISGSIKARGGIYEVLTHAEKLALEAGLLTTADDYRKLLTPEFKQFFSQYSIAVGSTGNLGMSIGIMSARIGFKVTVHMSADARAWKKAKLRSHGVTVVEYEEDYGVAVEQGRKAAESDPNCFFIGDENSRTLFLGYAVAGERLKAQFAKAGRMVDADHPLFVYLPCGVGGGPGGVAFGLKLAFGDHVHCLFAEPTHSPCMLLGVYTGLHDQIAVQDLGIDNLTAADGLAVGRASGFVGRAMERLLDGFYTLDDQTMYDMLGWLATAENIRLEPSALAGMAGPQRVCASKAYHQLQGLSEQQLQQATHLVWATGGGMVPEEEMTQYLAKGR
;
A
#
# COMPACT_ATOMS: atom_id res chain seq x y z
N MET A 1 26.04 7.73 -6.94
CA MET A 1 26.58 8.87 -6.13
C MET A 1 28.09 8.76 -6.06
N LYS A 2 28.86 9.87 -6.11
CA LYS A 2 30.33 9.83 -5.96
C LYS A 2 30.69 9.58 -4.49
N HIS A 3 31.84 8.95 -4.20
CA HIS A 3 32.27 8.61 -2.85
C HIS A 3 32.31 9.81 -1.89
N ALA A 4 32.69 10.98 -2.37
CA ALA A 4 32.66 12.22 -1.59
C ALA A 4 31.25 12.65 -1.16
N ASP A 5 30.24 12.36 -2.00
CA ASP A 5 28.85 12.69 -1.72
C ASP A 5 28.28 11.80 -0.61
N LEU A 6 28.67 10.50 -0.58
CA LEU A 6 28.22 9.55 0.43
C LEU A 6 28.79 9.89 1.81
N THR A 7 30.07 10.30 1.91
CA THR A 7 30.68 10.71 3.17
C THR A 7 29.99 11.95 3.74
N THR A 8 29.67 12.93 2.90
CA THR A 8 28.94 14.12 3.29
C THR A 8 27.51 13.77 3.74
N LEU A 9 26.84 12.90 3.00
CA LEU A 9 25.48 12.46 3.32
C LEU A 9 25.42 11.78 4.70
N THR A 10 26.32 10.83 4.97
CA THR A 10 26.35 10.11 6.26
C THR A 10 26.76 10.98 7.43
N ALA A 11 27.59 12.02 7.22
CA ALA A 11 27.93 12.99 8.23
C ALA A 11 26.75 13.92 8.56
N THR A 12 25.99 14.31 7.54
CA THR A 12 24.80 15.19 7.72
C THR A 12 23.61 14.43 8.27
N PHE A 13 23.44 13.18 7.86
CA PHE A 13 22.31 12.31 8.19
C PHE A 13 22.80 10.99 8.80
N PRO A 14 23.11 10.96 10.13
CA PRO A 14 23.74 9.80 10.77
C PRO A 14 22.99 8.48 10.62
N LEU A 15 21.64 8.51 10.59
CA LEU A 15 20.81 7.33 10.40
C LEU A 15 21.14 6.57 9.11
N VAL A 16 21.64 7.26 8.08
CA VAL A 16 22.00 6.63 6.80
C VAL A 16 23.09 5.57 6.99
N GLN A 17 23.96 5.70 8.01
CA GLN A 17 24.95 4.66 8.32
C GLN A 17 24.30 3.36 8.80
N ASP A 18 23.22 3.44 9.58
CA ASP A 18 22.49 2.27 10.03
C ASP A 18 21.74 1.60 8.87
N LEU A 19 21.20 2.42 7.93
CA LEU A 19 20.58 1.90 6.71
C LEU A 19 21.59 1.15 5.82
N ILE A 20 22.79 1.71 5.61
CA ILE A 20 23.88 1.05 4.87
C ILE A 20 24.30 -0.26 5.55
N ALA A 21 24.30 -0.29 6.88
CA ALA A 21 24.61 -1.46 7.65
C ALA A 21 23.45 -2.48 7.72
N LEU A 22 22.35 -2.24 7.05
CA LEU A 22 21.12 -3.07 7.02
C LEU A 22 20.55 -3.34 8.41
N LYS A 23 20.74 -2.42 9.35
CA LYS A 23 20.19 -2.55 10.69
C LYS A 23 18.70 -2.24 10.71
N GLU A 24 17.94 -2.98 11.50
CA GLU A 24 16.58 -2.58 11.85
C GLU A 24 16.61 -1.24 12.60
N THR A 25 15.96 -0.24 12.05
CA THR A 25 16.04 1.14 12.46
C THR A 25 14.64 1.72 12.63
N THR A 26 14.46 2.61 13.58
CA THR A 26 13.22 3.37 13.76
C THR A 26 13.56 4.86 13.82
N TRP A 27 12.85 5.65 13.03
CA TRP A 27 12.93 7.09 13.04
C TRP A 27 11.53 7.68 13.22
N PHE A 28 11.33 8.37 14.35
CA PHE A 28 10.14 9.18 14.57
C PHE A 28 10.39 10.58 14.02
N ASN A 29 9.46 11.04 13.20
CA ASN A 29 9.60 12.28 12.45
C ASN A 29 9.37 13.50 13.35
N PRO A 30 10.41 14.32 13.65
CA PRO A 30 10.23 15.49 14.49
C PRO A 30 9.52 16.65 13.80
N ALA A 31 9.32 16.54 12.48
CA ALA A 31 8.71 17.58 11.66
C ALA A 31 7.19 17.35 11.41
N THR A 32 6.58 16.40 12.12
CA THR A 32 5.12 16.23 12.07
C THR A 32 4.39 17.48 12.55
N THR A 33 3.31 17.81 11.87
CA THR A 33 2.44 18.94 12.16
C THR A 33 1.00 18.48 12.38
N THR A 34 0.13 19.39 12.80
CA THR A 34 -1.31 19.13 12.78
C THR A 34 -1.83 18.93 11.35
N LEU A 35 -2.98 18.28 11.22
CA LEU A 35 -3.62 18.12 9.91
C LEU A 35 -3.85 19.49 9.23
N ALA A 36 -4.31 20.48 9.99
CA ALA A 36 -4.58 21.81 9.45
C ALA A 36 -3.34 22.48 8.83
N GLU A 37 -2.17 22.27 9.44
CA GLU A 37 -0.90 22.82 8.96
C GLU A 37 -0.30 21.99 7.81
N GLY A 38 -0.44 20.66 7.85
CA GLY A 38 0.14 19.75 6.85
C GLY A 38 -0.70 19.60 5.58
N LEU A 39 -2.04 19.69 5.70
CA LEU A 39 -2.96 19.44 4.59
C LEU A 39 -2.68 20.30 3.33
N PRO A 40 -2.37 21.60 3.42
CA PRO A 40 -2.09 22.43 2.24
C PRO A 40 -0.92 21.93 1.39
N TYR A 41 0.00 21.15 1.96
CA TYR A 41 1.18 20.62 1.25
C TYR A 41 0.91 19.31 0.51
N VAL A 42 -0.22 18.65 0.79
CA VAL A 42 -0.58 17.40 0.10
C VAL A 42 -0.93 17.67 -1.38
N GLY A 43 -1.53 18.84 -1.68
CA GLY A 43 -1.95 19.20 -3.02
C GLY A 43 -3.18 18.42 -3.51
N LEU A 44 -3.91 17.79 -2.58
CA LEU A 44 -5.20 17.12 -2.75
C LEU A 44 -6.08 17.47 -1.55
N THR A 45 -7.39 17.35 -1.71
CA THR A 45 -8.39 17.80 -0.73
C THR A 45 -9.33 16.67 -0.32
N ALA A 46 -10.16 16.93 0.68
CA ALA A 46 -11.24 16.03 1.05
C ALA A 46 -12.25 15.84 -0.10
N ASP A 47 -12.49 16.88 -0.90
CA ASP A 47 -13.41 16.82 -2.04
C ASP A 47 -12.89 15.86 -3.13
N ASP A 48 -11.57 15.81 -3.35
CA ASP A 48 -10.95 14.84 -4.27
C ASP A 48 -11.20 13.40 -3.81
N VAL A 49 -11.14 13.15 -2.50
CA VAL A 49 -11.43 11.83 -1.92
C VAL A 49 -12.92 11.50 -2.02
N GLN A 50 -13.81 12.49 -1.82
CA GLN A 50 -15.25 12.32 -1.98
C GLN A 50 -15.62 12.03 -3.44
N ASP A 51 -14.98 12.67 -4.42
CA ASP A 51 -15.16 12.34 -5.84
C ASP A 51 -14.73 10.89 -6.13
N ALA A 52 -13.60 10.47 -5.56
CA ALA A 52 -13.16 9.08 -5.69
C ALA A 52 -14.16 8.09 -5.07
N HIS A 53 -14.67 8.38 -3.89
CA HIS A 53 -15.71 7.59 -3.24
C HIS A 53 -16.97 7.51 -4.10
N ALA A 54 -17.47 8.65 -4.60
CA ALA A 54 -18.66 8.71 -5.45
C ALA A 54 -18.48 7.89 -6.75
N ARG A 55 -17.29 7.95 -7.37
CA ARG A 55 -16.97 7.14 -8.54
C ARG A 55 -17.03 5.64 -8.25
N LEU A 56 -16.44 5.19 -7.15
CA LEU A 56 -16.52 3.80 -6.71
C LEU A 56 -17.97 3.35 -6.46
N GLN A 57 -18.82 4.24 -5.92
CA GLN A 57 -20.25 3.96 -5.75
C GLN A 57 -20.98 3.81 -7.10
N ARG A 58 -20.65 4.63 -8.10
CA ARG A 58 -21.20 4.47 -9.45
C ARG A 58 -20.83 3.13 -10.09
N PHE A 59 -19.61 2.66 -9.86
CA PHE A 59 -19.15 1.37 -10.36
C PHE A 59 -19.64 0.16 -9.56
N ALA A 60 -20.17 0.34 -8.35
CA ALA A 60 -20.54 -0.77 -7.48
C ALA A 60 -21.53 -1.75 -8.13
N PRO A 61 -22.61 -1.33 -8.83
CA PRO A 61 -23.49 -2.26 -9.54
C PRO A 61 -22.78 -3.08 -10.63
N TYR A 62 -21.88 -2.46 -11.38
CA TYR A 62 -21.04 -3.15 -12.37
C TYR A 62 -20.15 -4.21 -11.68
N LEU A 63 -19.47 -3.82 -10.61
CA LEU A 63 -18.55 -4.72 -9.89
C LEU A 63 -19.28 -5.93 -9.30
N ALA A 64 -20.49 -5.73 -8.75
CA ALA A 64 -21.31 -6.80 -8.19
C ALA A 64 -21.66 -7.91 -9.22
N GLU A 65 -21.86 -7.54 -10.48
CA GLU A 65 -22.14 -8.48 -11.56
C GLU A 65 -20.87 -9.01 -12.25
N ALA A 66 -19.88 -8.13 -12.45
CA ALA A 66 -18.62 -8.50 -13.10
C ALA A 66 -17.77 -9.46 -12.25
N PHE A 67 -17.85 -9.32 -10.92
CA PHE A 67 -17.08 -10.07 -9.93
C PHE A 67 -18.01 -10.60 -8.84
N PRO A 68 -18.53 -11.84 -8.99
CA PRO A 68 -19.53 -12.41 -8.08
C PRO A 68 -19.11 -12.41 -6.61
N GLU A 69 -17.82 -12.47 -6.31
CA GLU A 69 -17.27 -12.38 -4.95
C GLU A 69 -17.56 -11.03 -4.27
N THR A 70 -17.91 -10.00 -5.04
CA THR A 70 -18.29 -8.67 -4.50
C THR A 70 -19.80 -8.51 -4.37
N ALA A 71 -20.60 -9.46 -4.85
CA ALA A 71 -22.06 -9.33 -4.88
C ALA A 71 -22.67 -9.16 -3.48
N ALA A 72 -22.17 -9.91 -2.49
CA ALA A 72 -22.65 -9.83 -1.10
C ALA A 72 -22.41 -8.46 -0.46
N SER A 73 -21.38 -7.72 -0.90
CA SER A 73 -21.10 -6.34 -0.47
C SER A 73 -21.70 -5.27 -1.41
N GLY A 74 -22.55 -5.68 -2.37
CA GLY A 74 -23.13 -4.77 -3.35
C GLY A 74 -22.10 -4.15 -4.30
N GLY A 75 -20.99 -4.84 -4.58
CA GLY A 75 -19.89 -4.36 -5.42
C GLY A 75 -18.89 -3.47 -4.70
N ILE A 76 -18.98 -3.35 -3.38
CA ILE A 76 -18.02 -2.58 -2.58
C ILE A 76 -16.78 -3.43 -2.31
N ILE A 77 -15.63 -2.97 -2.77
CA ILE A 77 -14.33 -3.58 -2.49
C ILE A 77 -13.88 -3.10 -1.13
N GLU A 78 -14.07 -3.93 -0.10
CA GLU A 78 -13.70 -3.61 1.28
C GLU A 78 -13.24 -4.88 2.02
N SER A 79 -12.43 -4.68 3.06
CA SER A 79 -11.93 -5.73 3.93
C SER A 79 -12.43 -5.55 5.37
N GLU A 80 -12.42 -6.63 6.11
CA GLU A 80 -12.75 -6.60 7.53
C GLU A 80 -11.58 -6.09 8.40
N VAL A 81 -11.94 -5.67 9.61
CA VAL A 81 -11.02 -5.41 10.71
C VAL A 81 -11.24 -6.48 11.76
N VAL A 82 -10.19 -7.17 12.16
CA VAL A 82 -10.26 -8.25 13.17
C VAL A 82 -9.33 -7.97 14.33
N ALA A 83 -9.73 -8.33 15.54
CA ALA A 83 -8.84 -8.31 16.70
C ALA A 83 -7.90 -9.52 16.64
N ILE A 84 -6.64 -9.30 17.01
CA ILE A 84 -5.59 -10.34 17.03
C ILE A 84 -4.90 -10.40 18.40
N PRO A 85 -5.65 -10.75 19.48
CA PRO A 85 -5.14 -10.71 20.85
C PRO A 85 -4.08 -11.77 21.13
N ALA A 86 -4.15 -12.94 20.49
CA ALA A 86 -3.14 -13.97 20.68
C ALA A 86 -1.81 -13.58 20.01
N MET A 87 -1.86 -12.93 18.85
CA MET A 87 -0.67 -12.35 18.23
C MET A 87 -0.08 -11.20 19.06
N LYS A 88 -0.92 -10.33 19.62
CA LYS A 88 -0.49 -9.29 20.57
C LYS A 88 0.33 -9.89 21.72
N HIS A 89 -0.21 -10.90 22.38
CA HIS A 89 0.48 -11.58 23.47
C HIS A 89 1.82 -12.21 23.01
N ARG A 90 1.85 -12.78 21.82
CA ARG A 90 3.08 -13.35 21.24
C ARG A 90 4.15 -12.30 21.02
N LEU A 91 3.78 -11.12 20.50
CA LEU A 91 4.69 -10.00 20.30
C LEU A 91 5.24 -9.48 21.64
N GLU A 92 4.36 -9.31 22.65
CA GLU A 92 4.76 -8.88 23.98
C GLU A 92 5.78 -9.83 24.62
N GLN A 93 5.55 -11.14 24.51
CA GLN A 93 6.47 -12.16 25.00
C GLN A 93 7.83 -12.12 24.26
N LYS A 94 7.80 -12.01 22.94
CA LYS A 94 9.00 -12.08 22.12
C LYS A 94 9.89 -10.86 22.31
N PHE A 95 9.31 -9.68 22.40
CA PHE A 95 10.05 -8.43 22.48
C PHE A 95 10.21 -7.89 23.91
N GLY A 96 9.55 -8.51 24.89
CA GLY A 96 9.60 -8.06 26.29
C GLY A 96 8.99 -6.67 26.51
N GLN A 97 8.15 -6.20 25.57
CA GLN A 97 7.52 -4.88 25.59
C GLN A 97 6.00 -5.02 25.60
N PRO A 98 5.31 -4.55 26.65
CA PRO A 98 3.87 -4.48 26.65
C PRO A 98 3.34 -3.57 25.55
N ILE A 99 2.24 -4.00 24.92
CA ILE A 99 1.50 -3.19 23.95
C ILE A 99 0.23 -2.70 24.62
N GLY A 100 0.13 -1.40 24.89
CA GLY A 100 -1.07 -0.81 25.49
C GLY A 100 -2.26 -0.89 24.54
N GLY A 101 -3.48 -1.00 25.11
CA GLY A 101 -4.69 -0.98 24.30
C GLY A 101 -4.96 -2.26 23.49
N GLU A 102 -5.60 -2.09 22.34
CA GLU A 102 -6.06 -3.19 21.47
C GLU A 102 -5.17 -3.32 20.24
N LEU A 103 -4.90 -4.55 19.80
CA LEU A 103 -4.21 -4.83 18.54
C LEU A 103 -5.19 -5.40 17.51
N LEU A 104 -5.32 -4.71 16.38
CA LEU A 104 -6.20 -5.06 15.28
C LEU A 104 -5.42 -5.29 13.98
N LEU A 105 -6.02 -6.05 13.09
CA LEU A 105 -5.52 -6.30 11.73
C LEU A 105 -6.56 -5.85 10.70
N LYS A 106 -6.19 -4.97 9.78
CA LYS A 106 -6.97 -4.60 8.60
C LYS A 106 -6.62 -5.56 7.46
N LYS A 107 -7.56 -6.42 7.07
CA LYS A 107 -7.30 -7.55 6.16
C LYS A 107 -7.38 -7.19 4.68
N ASP A 108 -6.70 -6.15 4.23
CA ASP A 108 -6.59 -5.83 2.80
C ASP A 108 -5.91 -6.95 1.99
N SER A 109 -5.21 -7.84 2.67
CA SER A 109 -4.72 -9.11 2.12
C SER A 109 -5.81 -9.99 1.52
N HIS A 110 -7.06 -9.80 1.91
CA HIS A 110 -8.21 -10.58 1.44
C HIS A 110 -9.25 -9.70 0.71
N LEU A 111 -8.83 -8.54 0.21
CA LEU A 111 -9.70 -7.74 -0.66
C LEU A 111 -10.13 -8.58 -1.87
N PRO A 112 -11.41 -8.50 -2.26
CA PRO A 112 -11.89 -9.23 -3.43
C PRO A 112 -11.14 -8.81 -4.70
N ILE A 113 -11.24 -9.64 -5.73
CA ILE A 113 -10.67 -9.48 -7.07
C ILE A 113 -9.17 -9.79 -7.14
N SER A 114 -8.33 -9.17 -6.30
CA SER A 114 -6.87 -9.33 -6.43
C SER A 114 -6.13 -9.71 -5.14
N GLY A 115 -6.82 -9.85 -4.01
CA GLY A 115 -6.26 -10.38 -2.76
C GLY A 115 -5.15 -9.52 -2.14
N SER A 116 -5.19 -8.21 -2.36
CA SER A 116 -4.22 -7.26 -1.81
C SER A 116 -4.76 -5.83 -1.75
N ILE A 117 -4.06 -4.96 -1.00
CA ILE A 117 -4.34 -3.52 -0.92
C ILE A 117 -4.40 -2.84 -2.30
N LYS A 118 -3.73 -3.42 -3.30
CA LYS A 118 -3.70 -2.88 -4.67
C LYS A 118 -5.09 -2.88 -5.34
N ALA A 119 -6.03 -3.68 -4.83
CA ALA A 119 -7.43 -3.61 -5.24
C ALA A 119 -8.09 -2.26 -4.94
N ARG A 120 -7.56 -1.47 -4.01
CA ARG A 120 -8.06 -0.11 -3.75
C ARG A 120 -7.62 0.87 -4.84
N GLY A 121 -6.32 1.09 -4.98
CA GLY A 121 -5.78 2.10 -5.90
C GLY A 121 -5.71 1.62 -7.35
N GLY A 122 -5.17 0.42 -7.60
CA GLY A 122 -4.99 -0.11 -8.95
C GLY A 122 -6.30 -0.29 -9.70
N ILE A 123 -7.30 -0.86 -9.04
CA ILE A 123 -8.65 -0.99 -9.62
C ILE A 123 -9.26 0.40 -9.86
N TYR A 124 -9.18 1.30 -8.87
CA TYR A 124 -9.74 2.64 -9.01
C TYR A 124 -9.15 3.41 -10.21
N GLU A 125 -7.86 3.31 -10.46
CA GLU A 125 -7.23 3.96 -11.62
C GLU A 125 -7.78 3.43 -12.95
N VAL A 126 -7.93 2.12 -13.07
CA VAL A 126 -8.55 1.51 -14.26
C VAL A 126 -9.99 1.98 -14.44
N LEU A 127 -10.79 1.99 -13.37
CA LEU A 127 -12.19 2.45 -13.40
C LEU A 127 -12.28 3.92 -13.79
N THR A 128 -11.40 4.77 -13.26
CA THR A 128 -11.35 6.19 -13.58
C THR A 128 -11.04 6.41 -15.07
N HIS A 129 -10.08 5.66 -15.60
CA HIS A 129 -9.72 5.74 -17.02
C HIS A 129 -10.88 5.25 -17.92
N ALA A 130 -11.52 4.14 -17.55
CA ALA A 130 -12.68 3.62 -18.29
C ALA A 130 -13.86 4.60 -18.29
N GLU A 131 -14.19 5.19 -17.12
CA GLU A 131 -15.24 6.20 -17.03
C GLU A 131 -14.93 7.40 -17.93
N LYS A 132 -13.71 7.92 -17.86
CA LYS A 132 -13.28 9.05 -18.68
C LYS A 132 -13.49 8.78 -20.18
N LEU A 133 -12.98 7.66 -20.68
CA LEU A 133 -13.13 7.30 -22.11
C LEU A 133 -14.60 7.17 -22.53
N ALA A 134 -15.43 6.53 -21.71
CA ALA A 134 -16.84 6.33 -22.03
C ALA A 134 -17.64 7.64 -21.98
N LEU A 135 -17.35 8.55 -21.05
CA LEU A 135 -17.94 9.87 -20.95
C LEU A 135 -17.55 10.76 -22.15
N GLU A 136 -16.26 10.79 -22.49
CA GLU A 136 -15.73 11.57 -23.63
C GLU A 136 -16.31 11.08 -24.97
N ALA A 137 -16.57 9.78 -25.10
CA ALA A 137 -17.23 9.19 -26.28
C ALA A 137 -18.75 9.39 -26.30
N GLY A 138 -19.34 9.98 -25.25
CA GLY A 138 -20.79 10.16 -25.14
C GLY A 138 -21.60 8.87 -24.98
N LEU A 139 -20.94 7.76 -24.63
CA LEU A 139 -21.57 6.45 -24.42
C LEU A 139 -22.11 6.25 -23.01
N LEU A 140 -21.62 7.02 -22.05
CA LEU A 140 -21.95 6.94 -20.65
C LEU A 140 -22.18 8.35 -20.08
N THR A 141 -23.05 8.44 -19.08
CA THR A 141 -23.18 9.61 -18.20
C THR A 141 -23.03 9.17 -16.75
N THR A 142 -22.70 10.08 -15.85
CA THR A 142 -22.57 9.78 -14.40
C THR A 142 -23.90 9.42 -13.74
N ALA A 143 -25.03 9.65 -14.41
CA ALA A 143 -26.37 9.27 -13.95
C ALA A 143 -26.82 7.88 -14.46
N ASP A 144 -26.07 7.26 -15.37
CA ASP A 144 -26.39 5.93 -15.90
C ASP A 144 -26.17 4.82 -14.87
N ASP A 145 -26.85 3.70 -15.08
CA ASP A 145 -26.50 2.45 -14.42
C ASP A 145 -25.25 1.85 -15.07
N TYR A 146 -24.16 1.76 -14.33
CA TYR A 146 -22.87 1.31 -14.84
C TYR A 146 -22.82 -0.17 -15.21
N ARG A 147 -23.89 -0.96 -14.94
CA ARG A 147 -24.02 -2.30 -15.51
C ARG A 147 -24.04 -2.30 -17.04
N LYS A 148 -24.33 -1.15 -17.67
CA LYS A 148 -24.16 -0.96 -19.13
C LYS A 148 -22.77 -1.36 -19.63
N LEU A 149 -21.75 -1.20 -18.81
CA LEU A 149 -20.35 -1.54 -19.13
C LEU A 149 -20.16 -3.07 -19.39
N LEU A 150 -21.12 -3.90 -18.99
CA LEU A 150 -21.10 -5.35 -19.25
C LEU A 150 -21.52 -5.72 -20.66
N THR A 151 -22.14 -4.80 -21.42
CA THR A 151 -22.66 -5.08 -22.74
C THR A 151 -21.55 -5.36 -23.77
N PRO A 152 -21.83 -6.14 -24.82
CA PRO A 152 -20.86 -6.38 -25.89
C PRO A 152 -20.39 -5.10 -26.58
N GLU A 153 -21.23 -4.07 -26.67
CA GLU A 153 -20.91 -2.77 -27.24
C GLU A 153 -19.75 -2.10 -26.45
N PHE A 154 -19.83 -2.07 -25.14
CA PHE A 154 -18.77 -1.51 -24.31
C PHE A 154 -17.49 -2.35 -24.36
N LYS A 155 -17.60 -3.67 -24.41
CA LYS A 155 -16.40 -4.53 -24.59
C LYS A 155 -15.71 -4.23 -25.93
N GLN A 156 -16.47 -4.06 -27.00
CA GLN A 156 -15.93 -3.67 -28.29
C GLN A 156 -15.29 -2.29 -28.25
N PHE A 157 -15.93 -1.32 -27.58
CA PHE A 157 -15.39 0.01 -27.39
C PHE A 157 -14.04 -0.01 -26.67
N PHE A 158 -13.95 -0.65 -25.50
CA PHE A 158 -12.71 -0.70 -24.72
C PHE A 158 -11.62 -1.55 -25.39
N SER A 159 -11.96 -2.51 -26.25
CA SER A 159 -10.97 -3.30 -27.00
C SER A 159 -10.14 -2.49 -28.00
N GLN A 160 -10.52 -1.25 -28.27
CA GLN A 160 -9.74 -0.31 -29.09
C GLN A 160 -8.62 0.36 -28.29
N TYR A 161 -8.65 0.26 -26.98
CA TYR A 161 -7.68 0.86 -26.06
C TYR A 161 -6.86 -0.21 -25.36
N SER A 162 -5.69 0.18 -24.90
CA SER A 162 -4.80 -0.67 -24.14
C SER A 162 -4.34 -0.01 -22.84
N ILE A 163 -4.01 -0.85 -21.85
CA ILE A 163 -3.42 -0.45 -20.60
C ILE A 163 -2.09 -1.19 -20.44
N ALA A 164 -1.05 -0.46 -20.05
CA ALA A 164 0.26 -1.00 -19.72
C ALA A 164 0.63 -0.63 -18.28
N VAL A 165 1.28 -1.54 -17.56
CA VAL A 165 1.79 -1.30 -16.21
C VAL A 165 3.09 -2.05 -15.99
N GLY A 166 4.05 -1.42 -15.32
CA GLY A 166 5.21 -2.10 -14.74
C GLY A 166 4.90 -2.54 -13.31
N SER A 167 5.18 -3.80 -12.95
CA SER A 167 4.84 -4.31 -11.63
C SER A 167 5.67 -5.52 -11.24
N THR A 168 5.99 -5.64 -9.95
CA THR A 168 6.57 -6.86 -9.36
C THR A 168 5.52 -7.91 -9.00
N GLY A 169 4.21 -7.55 -9.01
CA GLY A 169 3.18 -8.54 -8.68
C GLY A 169 1.79 -7.98 -8.41
N ASN A 170 1.50 -7.56 -7.19
CA ASN A 170 0.12 -7.28 -6.75
C ASN A 170 -0.54 -6.11 -7.51
N LEU A 171 0.22 -5.07 -7.86
CA LEU A 171 -0.33 -3.97 -8.65
C LEU A 171 -0.71 -4.44 -10.06
N GLY A 172 0.18 -5.17 -10.72
CA GLY A 172 -0.08 -5.77 -12.02
C GLY A 172 -1.28 -6.70 -12.00
N MET A 173 -1.46 -7.49 -10.93
CA MET A 173 -2.63 -8.35 -10.76
C MET A 173 -3.93 -7.52 -10.66
N SER A 174 -3.97 -6.49 -9.84
CA SER A 174 -5.16 -5.64 -9.68
C SER A 174 -5.53 -4.95 -10.99
N ILE A 175 -4.56 -4.31 -11.63
CA ILE A 175 -4.75 -3.59 -12.89
C ILE A 175 -5.08 -4.56 -14.02
N GLY A 176 -4.32 -5.66 -14.13
CA GLY A 176 -4.49 -6.63 -15.21
C GLY A 176 -5.86 -7.32 -15.18
N ILE A 177 -6.29 -7.82 -14.04
CA ILE A 177 -7.58 -8.51 -13.89
C ILE A 177 -8.74 -7.55 -14.18
N MET A 178 -8.71 -6.33 -13.61
CA MET A 178 -9.77 -5.35 -13.84
C MET A 178 -9.81 -4.89 -15.30
N SER A 179 -8.67 -4.55 -15.89
CA SER A 179 -8.59 -4.08 -17.27
C SER A 179 -9.09 -5.12 -18.27
N ALA A 180 -8.66 -6.37 -18.10
CA ALA A 180 -9.12 -7.47 -18.95
C ALA A 180 -10.64 -7.70 -18.82
N ARG A 181 -11.19 -7.59 -17.61
CA ARG A 181 -12.64 -7.78 -17.36
C ARG A 181 -13.48 -6.68 -18.01
N ILE A 182 -13.02 -5.43 -18.01
CA ILE A 182 -13.68 -4.30 -18.68
C ILE A 182 -13.65 -4.48 -20.21
N GLY A 183 -12.56 -5.02 -20.75
CA GLY A 183 -12.38 -5.28 -22.18
C GLY A 183 -11.16 -4.61 -22.81
N PHE A 184 -10.30 -3.96 -22.02
CA PHE A 184 -9.02 -3.41 -22.50
C PHE A 184 -8.06 -4.52 -22.96
N LYS A 185 -7.21 -4.21 -23.92
CA LYS A 185 -5.97 -4.96 -24.13
C LYS A 185 -5.00 -4.57 -23.02
N VAL A 186 -4.43 -5.53 -22.31
CA VAL A 186 -3.58 -5.21 -21.17
C VAL A 186 -2.26 -5.95 -21.22
N THR A 187 -1.18 -5.20 -20.95
CA THR A 187 0.19 -5.71 -20.83
C THR A 187 0.76 -5.36 -19.48
N VAL A 188 1.24 -6.37 -18.77
CA VAL A 188 1.97 -6.20 -17.51
C VAL A 188 3.44 -6.51 -17.77
N HIS A 189 4.30 -5.53 -17.51
CA HIS A 189 5.75 -5.63 -17.62
C HIS A 189 6.31 -6.02 -16.25
N MET A 190 7.00 -7.15 -16.17
CA MET A 190 7.49 -7.75 -14.92
C MET A 190 8.96 -8.13 -15.03
N SER A 191 9.67 -8.11 -13.90
CA SER A 191 10.99 -8.75 -13.83
C SER A 191 10.86 -10.28 -13.88
N ALA A 192 11.86 -10.95 -14.39
CA ALA A 192 11.84 -12.41 -14.57
C ALA A 192 11.75 -13.16 -13.23
N ASP A 193 12.28 -12.58 -12.14
CA ASP A 193 12.23 -13.12 -10.77
C ASP A 193 10.88 -12.93 -10.07
N ALA A 194 9.93 -12.15 -10.65
CA ALA A 194 8.58 -12.04 -10.13
C ALA A 194 7.91 -13.42 -10.01
N ARG A 195 7.08 -13.60 -8.98
CA ARG A 195 6.47 -14.88 -8.63
C ARG A 195 5.74 -15.53 -9.79
N ALA A 196 6.10 -16.78 -10.12
CA ALA A 196 5.56 -17.50 -11.28
C ALA A 196 4.03 -17.65 -11.23
N TRP A 197 3.46 -17.86 -10.03
CA TRP A 197 2.02 -18.00 -9.87
C TRP A 197 1.25 -16.69 -10.21
N LYS A 198 1.83 -15.51 -9.94
CA LYS A 198 1.23 -14.21 -10.31
C LYS A 198 1.20 -14.05 -11.82
N LYS A 199 2.28 -14.39 -12.51
CA LYS A 199 2.36 -14.39 -13.98
C LYS A 199 1.33 -15.34 -14.59
N ALA A 200 1.23 -16.57 -14.06
CA ALA A 200 0.23 -17.57 -14.51
C ALA A 200 -1.20 -17.07 -14.28
N LYS A 201 -1.48 -16.45 -13.13
CA LYS A 201 -2.79 -15.86 -12.82
C LYS A 201 -3.16 -14.77 -13.81
N LEU A 202 -2.26 -13.85 -14.11
CA LEU A 202 -2.48 -12.79 -15.11
C LEU A 202 -2.79 -13.40 -16.50
N ARG A 203 -1.96 -14.33 -16.96
CA ARG A 203 -2.18 -15.00 -18.26
C ARG A 203 -3.53 -15.72 -18.32
N SER A 204 -4.00 -16.31 -17.22
CA SER A 204 -5.32 -16.97 -17.17
C SER A 204 -6.49 -15.99 -17.33
N HIS A 205 -6.27 -14.70 -17.12
CA HIS A 205 -7.26 -13.63 -17.39
C HIS A 205 -7.08 -12.97 -18.76
N GLY A 206 -6.24 -13.52 -19.65
CA GLY A 206 -6.00 -12.97 -20.97
C GLY A 206 -5.04 -11.78 -21.00
N VAL A 207 -4.30 -11.56 -19.92
CA VAL A 207 -3.30 -10.49 -19.81
C VAL A 207 -2.00 -10.92 -20.48
N THR A 208 -1.41 -10.03 -21.28
CA THR A 208 -0.07 -10.21 -21.81
C THR A 208 0.95 -9.90 -20.72
N VAL A 209 1.84 -10.84 -20.41
CA VAL A 209 2.95 -10.65 -19.45
C VAL A 209 4.25 -10.64 -20.23
N VAL A 210 4.96 -9.50 -20.17
CA VAL A 210 6.30 -9.33 -20.73
C VAL A 210 7.31 -9.39 -19.60
N GLU A 211 8.30 -10.28 -19.73
CA GLU A 211 9.31 -10.53 -18.69
C GLU A 211 10.65 -9.91 -19.10
N TYR A 212 11.35 -9.32 -18.12
CA TYR A 212 12.66 -8.72 -18.28
C TYR A 212 13.64 -9.38 -17.32
N GLU A 213 14.85 -9.68 -17.79
CA GLU A 213 15.92 -10.26 -16.95
C GLU A 213 16.45 -9.24 -15.93
N GLU A 214 16.26 -7.96 -16.19
CA GLU A 214 16.64 -6.87 -15.33
C GLU A 214 15.57 -6.63 -14.24
N ASP A 215 15.84 -5.66 -13.37
CA ASP A 215 14.99 -5.34 -12.22
C ASP A 215 13.66 -4.65 -12.61
N TYR A 216 12.84 -4.43 -11.56
CA TYR A 216 11.55 -3.74 -11.68
C TYR A 216 11.65 -2.36 -12.36
N GLY A 217 12.71 -1.60 -12.09
CA GLY A 217 12.88 -0.25 -12.66
C GLY A 217 12.97 -0.29 -14.19
N VAL A 218 13.68 -1.28 -14.73
CA VAL A 218 13.79 -1.51 -16.19
C VAL A 218 12.44 -1.93 -16.76
N ALA A 219 11.72 -2.83 -16.11
CA ALA A 219 10.39 -3.25 -16.54
C ALA A 219 9.41 -2.07 -16.63
N VAL A 220 9.40 -1.19 -15.64
CA VAL A 220 8.59 0.04 -15.63
C VAL A 220 8.96 0.97 -16.78
N GLU A 221 10.25 1.22 -16.99
CA GLU A 221 10.72 2.13 -18.06
C GLU A 221 10.37 1.58 -19.45
N GLN A 222 10.56 0.29 -19.70
CA GLN A 222 10.22 -0.34 -20.96
C GLN A 222 8.70 -0.32 -21.22
N GLY A 223 7.90 -0.57 -20.19
CA GLY A 223 6.44 -0.47 -20.28
C GLY A 223 5.99 0.96 -20.61
N ARG A 224 6.59 1.96 -20.00
CA ARG A 224 6.31 3.39 -20.29
C ARG A 224 6.64 3.74 -21.72
N LYS A 225 7.83 3.38 -22.21
CA LYS A 225 8.26 3.62 -23.60
C LYS A 225 7.36 2.94 -24.61
N ALA A 226 6.93 1.69 -24.35
CA ALA A 226 6.02 0.97 -25.21
C ALA A 226 4.66 1.69 -25.31
N ALA A 227 4.14 2.20 -24.20
CA ALA A 227 2.88 2.94 -24.15
C ALA A 227 2.97 4.30 -24.88
N GLU A 228 4.09 5.03 -24.77
CA GLU A 228 4.29 6.32 -25.44
C GLU A 228 4.21 6.22 -26.97
N SER A 229 4.45 5.06 -27.55
CA SER A 229 4.37 4.83 -28.99
C SER A 229 2.94 4.60 -29.50
N ASP A 230 1.96 4.40 -28.63
CA ASP A 230 0.57 4.15 -28.96
C ASP A 230 -0.35 5.16 -28.26
N PRO A 231 -1.02 6.08 -29.00
CA PRO A 231 -1.90 7.07 -28.42
C PRO A 231 -3.15 6.48 -27.73
N ASN A 232 -3.49 5.22 -28.01
CA ASN A 232 -4.58 4.50 -27.38
C ASN A 232 -4.13 3.66 -26.16
N CYS A 233 -2.84 3.73 -25.80
CA CYS A 233 -2.29 3.03 -24.65
C CYS A 233 -2.16 3.98 -23.47
N PHE A 234 -2.75 3.60 -22.35
CA PHE A 234 -2.59 4.28 -21.07
C PHE A 234 -1.60 3.53 -20.20
N PHE A 235 -0.50 4.18 -19.85
CA PHE A 235 0.47 3.62 -18.90
C PHE A 235 0.09 4.00 -17.47
N ILE A 236 -0.01 3.00 -16.60
CA ILE A 236 -0.24 3.19 -15.16
C ILE A 236 1.10 3.03 -14.44
N GLY A 237 1.56 4.12 -13.82
CA GLY A 237 2.76 4.14 -12.98
C GLY A 237 2.39 4.52 -11.55
N ASP A 238 2.75 3.70 -10.59
CA ASP A 238 2.40 3.90 -9.17
C ASP A 238 3.31 4.89 -8.44
N GLU A 239 4.38 5.34 -9.09
CA GLU A 239 5.35 6.26 -8.49
C GLU A 239 4.76 7.65 -8.21
N ASN A 240 3.94 8.17 -9.13
CA ASN A 240 3.45 9.56 -9.08
C ASN A 240 1.95 9.69 -9.36
N SER A 241 1.20 8.61 -9.49
CA SER A 241 -0.24 8.68 -9.80
C SER A 241 -1.05 9.21 -8.61
N ARG A 242 -1.62 10.39 -8.78
CA ARG A 242 -2.58 10.97 -7.84
C ARG A 242 -3.91 10.20 -7.85
N THR A 243 -4.30 9.64 -8.97
CA THR A 243 -5.52 8.82 -9.09
C THR A 243 -5.40 7.55 -8.26
N LEU A 244 -4.29 6.81 -8.39
CA LEU A 244 -3.97 5.67 -7.53
C LEU A 244 -4.03 6.05 -6.05
N PHE A 245 -3.37 7.12 -5.67
CA PHE A 245 -3.33 7.65 -4.31
C PHE A 245 -4.73 7.94 -3.75
N LEU A 246 -5.61 8.58 -4.55
CA LEU A 246 -6.99 8.84 -4.16
C LEU A 246 -7.82 7.57 -3.97
N GLY A 247 -7.62 6.57 -4.80
CA GLY A 247 -8.27 5.26 -4.64
C GLY A 247 -7.95 4.61 -3.29
N TYR A 248 -6.71 4.72 -2.83
CA TYR A 248 -6.31 4.27 -1.49
C TYR A 248 -6.90 5.14 -0.38
N ALA A 249 -7.00 6.46 -0.59
CA ALA A 249 -7.46 7.40 0.42
C ALA A 249 -8.92 7.15 0.86
N VAL A 250 -9.76 6.57 0.01
CA VAL A 250 -11.15 6.19 0.35
C VAL A 250 -11.20 5.23 1.55
N ALA A 251 -10.14 4.49 1.82
CA ALA A 251 -10.06 3.59 2.98
C ALA A 251 -10.25 4.30 4.33
N GLY A 252 -9.88 5.58 4.45
CA GLY A 252 -9.98 6.33 5.70
C GLY A 252 -11.41 6.48 6.18
N GLU A 253 -12.30 6.97 5.34
CA GLU A 253 -13.72 7.14 5.67
C GLU A 253 -14.42 5.79 5.90
N ARG A 254 -14.07 4.78 5.11
CA ARG A 254 -14.61 3.44 5.28
C ARG A 254 -14.18 2.80 6.60
N LEU A 255 -12.93 2.98 7.02
CA LEU A 255 -12.47 2.53 8.33
C LEU A 255 -13.22 3.26 9.46
N LYS A 256 -13.44 4.57 9.33
CA LYS A 256 -14.23 5.34 10.30
C LYS A 256 -15.63 4.76 10.46
N ALA A 257 -16.28 4.41 9.36
CA ALA A 257 -17.60 3.77 9.40
C ALA A 257 -17.55 2.37 10.05
N GLN A 258 -16.52 1.57 9.78
CA GLN A 258 -16.31 0.27 10.42
C GLN A 258 -16.10 0.41 11.94
N PHE A 259 -15.30 1.39 12.36
CA PHE A 259 -15.07 1.67 13.78
C PHE A 259 -16.32 2.14 14.49
N ALA A 260 -17.08 3.05 13.89
CA ALA A 260 -18.36 3.52 14.43
C ALA A 260 -19.35 2.35 14.62
N LYS A 261 -19.46 1.46 13.62
CA LYS A 261 -20.31 0.24 13.72
C LYS A 261 -19.85 -0.70 14.83
N ALA A 262 -18.55 -0.76 15.09
CA ALA A 262 -17.98 -1.61 16.16
C ALA A 262 -17.95 -0.92 17.53
N GLY A 263 -18.43 0.33 17.64
CA GLY A 263 -18.40 1.11 18.88
C GLY A 263 -16.98 1.53 19.31
N ARG A 264 -16.01 1.56 18.37
CA ARG A 264 -14.63 2.00 18.64
C ARG A 264 -14.50 3.51 18.45
N MET A 265 -14.01 4.17 19.48
CA MET A 265 -13.73 5.60 19.46
C MET A 265 -12.30 5.87 19.00
N VAL A 266 -12.12 6.97 18.28
CA VAL A 266 -10.80 7.56 17.97
C VAL A 266 -10.92 9.05 18.28
N ASP A 267 -10.27 9.47 19.35
CA ASP A 267 -10.27 10.84 19.86
C ASP A 267 -8.99 11.10 20.67
N ALA A 268 -8.92 12.21 21.35
CA ALA A 268 -7.74 12.59 22.15
C ALA A 268 -7.39 11.56 23.23
N ASP A 269 -8.38 10.90 23.86
CA ASP A 269 -8.17 9.90 24.89
C ASP A 269 -7.94 8.48 24.32
N HIS A 270 -8.35 8.24 23.07
CA HIS A 270 -8.29 6.96 22.38
C HIS A 270 -7.54 7.12 21.04
N PRO A 271 -6.21 7.33 21.05
CA PRO A 271 -5.44 7.50 19.82
C PRO A 271 -5.41 6.22 18.99
N LEU A 272 -5.38 6.39 17.67
CA LEU A 272 -5.22 5.32 16.69
C LEU A 272 -3.81 5.36 16.10
N PHE A 273 -3.09 4.25 16.22
CA PHE A 273 -1.79 4.06 15.55
C PHE A 273 -1.97 3.09 14.37
N VAL A 274 -1.54 3.48 13.19
CA VAL A 274 -1.66 2.66 11.98
C VAL A 274 -0.28 2.38 11.39
N TYR A 275 -0.01 1.12 11.12
CA TYR A 275 1.27 0.63 10.62
C TYR A 275 1.13 0.12 9.20
N LEU A 276 1.78 0.78 8.27
CA LEU A 276 1.56 0.64 6.84
C LEU A 276 2.83 0.14 6.14
N PRO A 277 2.83 -1.10 5.63
CA PRO A 277 3.90 -1.56 4.74
C PRO A 277 4.06 -0.62 3.55
N CYS A 278 5.30 -0.20 3.28
CA CYS A 278 5.62 0.80 2.26
C CYS A 278 6.65 0.29 1.26
N GLY A 279 6.28 0.26 -0.02
CA GLY A 279 7.18 0.14 -1.14
C GLY A 279 7.43 1.52 -1.76
N VAL A 280 6.90 1.80 -2.96
CA VAL A 280 7.05 3.10 -3.64
C VAL A 280 6.36 4.24 -2.88
N GLY A 281 5.32 3.95 -2.11
CA GLY A 281 4.65 4.88 -1.20
C GLY A 281 3.19 5.22 -1.52
N GLY A 282 2.71 4.95 -2.72
CA GLY A 282 1.35 5.33 -3.14
C GLY A 282 0.23 4.72 -2.29
N GLY A 283 0.31 3.42 -2.03
CA GLY A 283 -0.66 2.70 -1.18
C GLY A 283 -0.69 3.22 0.24
N PRO A 284 0.40 3.11 1.00
CA PRO A 284 0.43 3.59 2.39
C PRO A 284 0.21 5.10 2.49
N GLY A 285 0.72 5.89 1.55
CA GLY A 285 0.51 7.34 1.53
C GLY A 285 -0.94 7.73 1.33
N GLY A 286 -1.63 7.11 0.38
CA GLY A 286 -3.04 7.36 0.13
C GLY A 286 -3.92 6.94 1.32
N VAL A 287 -3.67 5.75 1.89
CA VAL A 287 -4.36 5.30 3.11
C VAL A 287 -4.13 6.28 4.26
N ALA A 288 -2.87 6.68 4.51
CA ALA A 288 -2.55 7.63 5.57
C ALA A 288 -3.26 8.98 5.37
N PHE A 289 -3.30 9.49 4.14
CA PHE A 289 -4.02 10.71 3.81
C PHE A 289 -5.51 10.59 4.13
N GLY A 290 -6.15 9.54 3.68
CA GLY A 290 -7.57 9.29 3.98
C GLY A 290 -7.83 9.14 5.47
N LEU A 291 -6.95 8.48 6.22
CA LEU A 291 -7.03 8.35 7.67
C LEU A 291 -6.91 9.70 8.38
N LYS A 292 -5.97 10.54 7.98
CA LYS A 292 -5.83 11.90 8.52
C LYS A 292 -7.08 12.74 8.27
N LEU A 293 -7.69 12.66 7.09
CA LEU A 293 -8.97 13.33 6.81
C LEU A 293 -10.11 12.78 7.69
N ALA A 294 -10.15 11.48 7.96
CA ALA A 294 -11.22 10.84 8.72
C ALA A 294 -11.12 11.04 10.23
N PHE A 295 -9.91 11.03 10.79
CA PHE A 295 -9.65 11.01 12.24
C PHE A 295 -8.85 12.21 12.76
N GLY A 296 -8.41 13.11 11.87
CA GLY A 296 -7.66 14.30 12.24
C GLY A 296 -6.31 13.99 12.88
N ASP A 297 -6.00 14.71 13.95
CA ASP A 297 -4.73 14.58 14.67
C ASP A 297 -4.70 13.38 15.64
N HIS A 298 -5.80 12.64 15.76
CA HIS A 298 -5.92 11.49 16.65
C HIS A 298 -5.46 10.17 16.00
N VAL A 299 -5.07 10.21 14.73
CA VAL A 299 -4.45 9.07 14.04
C VAL A 299 -2.98 9.34 13.77
N HIS A 300 -2.15 8.36 14.11
CA HIS A 300 -0.71 8.36 13.95
C HIS A 300 -0.32 7.29 12.92
N CYS A 301 0.29 7.68 11.82
CA CYS A 301 0.64 6.79 10.73
C CYS A 301 2.16 6.59 10.65
N LEU A 302 2.58 5.31 10.65
CA LEU A 302 3.98 4.91 10.52
C LEU A 302 4.15 4.00 9.29
N PHE A 303 5.24 4.19 8.57
CA PHE A 303 5.59 3.35 7.43
C PHE A 303 6.63 2.31 7.81
N ALA A 304 6.43 1.10 7.31
CA ALA A 304 7.30 -0.05 7.54
C ALA A 304 7.93 -0.52 6.23
N GLU A 305 9.25 -0.63 6.20
CA GLU A 305 10.03 -0.96 5.00
C GLU A 305 11.03 -2.10 5.28
N PRO A 306 11.41 -2.91 4.28
CA PRO A 306 12.51 -3.86 4.45
C PRO A 306 13.85 -3.15 4.66
N THR A 307 14.76 -3.75 5.42
CA THR A 307 16.13 -3.22 5.59
C THR A 307 16.87 -3.05 4.26
N HIS A 308 16.57 -3.90 3.27
CA HIS A 308 17.16 -3.84 1.93
C HIS A 308 16.44 -2.88 0.97
N SER A 309 15.31 -2.29 1.37
CA SER A 309 14.51 -1.42 0.49
C SER A 309 13.90 -0.23 1.26
N PRO A 310 14.68 0.53 2.06
CA PRO A 310 14.17 1.64 2.87
C PRO A 310 14.08 2.96 2.08
N CYS A 311 13.49 2.92 0.88
CA CYS A 311 13.56 4.06 -0.05
C CYS A 311 12.78 5.28 0.45
N MET A 312 11.61 5.08 1.08
CA MET A 312 10.79 6.19 1.57
C MET A 312 11.40 6.83 2.82
N LEU A 313 11.87 6.01 3.77
CA LEU A 313 12.60 6.50 4.94
C LEU A 313 13.83 7.32 4.51
N LEU A 314 14.63 6.76 3.59
CA LEU A 314 15.81 7.45 3.05
C LEU A 314 15.42 8.79 2.43
N GLY A 315 14.40 8.78 1.57
CA GLY A 315 13.96 9.98 0.85
C GLY A 315 13.43 11.09 1.77
N VAL A 316 12.58 10.74 2.73
CA VAL A 316 11.98 11.69 3.67
C VAL A 316 13.01 12.18 4.70
N TYR A 317 13.79 11.27 5.28
CA TYR A 317 14.80 11.63 6.30
C TYR A 317 15.87 12.58 5.77
N THR A 318 16.31 12.36 4.53
CA THR A 318 17.33 13.22 3.90
C THR A 318 16.74 14.44 3.18
N GLY A 319 15.43 14.48 2.94
CA GLY A 319 14.77 15.49 2.11
C GLY A 319 15.06 15.34 0.60
N LEU A 320 15.76 14.28 0.20
CA LEU A 320 16.11 14.04 -1.21
C LEU A 320 15.00 13.34 -2.00
N HIS A 321 14.06 12.67 -1.31
CA HIS A 321 12.91 12.00 -1.91
C HIS A 321 13.30 11.07 -3.07
N ASP A 322 12.81 11.34 -4.28
CA ASP A 322 13.10 10.58 -5.50
C ASP A 322 14.45 10.91 -6.15
N GLN A 323 15.23 11.83 -5.57
CA GLN A 323 16.58 12.16 -6.05
C GLN A 323 17.64 11.17 -5.55
N ILE A 324 17.28 10.26 -4.68
CA ILE A 324 18.15 9.22 -4.14
C ILE A 324 17.48 7.86 -4.22
N ALA A 325 18.27 6.83 -4.51
CA ALA A 325 17.84 5.42 -4.47
C ALA A 325 18.68 4.66 -3.44
N VAL A 326 18.19 3.53 -2.95
CA VAL A 326 18.92 2.68 -2.01
C VAL A 326 20.21 2.14 -2.64
N GLN A 327 20.25 1.92 -3.94
CA GLN A 327 21.43 1.50 -4.70
C GLN A 327 22.54 2.55 -4.69
N ASP A 328 22.21 3.84 -4.55
CA ASP A 328 23.20 4.91 -4.39
C ASP A 328 23.99 4.78 -3.08
N LEU A 329 23.43 4.06 -2.10
CA LEU A 329 24.07 3.72 -0.82
C LEU A 329 24.78 2.35 -0.86
N GLY A 330 24.73 1.63 -1.98
CA GLY A 330 25.24 0.26 -2.09
C GLY A 330 24.31 -0.82 -1.52
N ILE A 331 23.07 -0.50 -1.24
CA ILE A 331 22.04 -1.47 -0.80
C ILE A 331 21.47 -2.15 -2.03
N ASP A 332 21.33 -3.49 -1.98
CA ASP A 332 21.01 -4.34 -3.14
C ASP A 332 19.54 -4.38 -3.56
N ASN A 333 18.64 -3.87 -2.73
CA ASN A 333 17.17 -3.90 -2.95
C ASN A 333 16.60 -5.33 -3.05
N LEU A 334 17.27 -6.33 -2.48
CA LEU A 334 16.83 -7.72 -2.50
C LEU A 334 16.12 -8.08 -1.18
N THR A 335 14.83 -8.39 -1.25
CA THR A 335 14.01 -8.75 -0.09
C THR A 335 12.95 -9.79 -0.46
N ALA A 336 12.59 -10.63 0.50
CA ALA A 336 11.46 -11.54 0.40
C ALA A 336 10.10 -10.81 0.32
N ALA A 337 10.06 -9.57 0.77
CA ALA A 337 8.89 -8.70 0.68
C ALA A 337 8.78 -8.08 -0.73
N ASP A 338 8.46 -8.91 -1.72
CA ASP A 338 8.44 -8.53 -3.14
C ASP A 338 7.56 -7.30 -3.44
N GLY A 339 6.45 -7.13 -2.72
CA GLY A 339 5.58 -5.96 -2.81
C GLY A 339 6.19 -4.66 -2.27
N LEU A 340 7.31 -4.75 -1.56
CA LEU A 340 8.04 -3.63 -0.95
C LEU A 340 9.45 -3.45 -1.53
N ALA A 341 9.85 -4.27 -2.50
CA ALA A 341 11.18 -4.26 -3.11
C ALA A 341 11.34 -3.09 -4.09
N VAL A 342 11.37 -1.88 -3.57
CA VAL A 342 11.47 -0.65 -4.35
C VAL A 342 12.69 0.15 -3.91
N GLY A 343 13.58 0.44 -4.87
CA GLY A 343 14.83 1.14 -4.58
C GLY A 343 14.71 2.67 -4.54
N ARG A 344 13.71 3.24 -5.20
CA ARG A 344 13.48 4.69 -5.30
C ARG A 344 12.04 5.01 -4.94
N ALA A 345 11.85 5.91 -3.98
CA ALA A 345 10.52 6.32 -3.52
C ALA A 345 9.78 7.19 -4.54
N SER A 346 8.46 7.28 -4.38
CA SER A 346 7.64 8.25 -5.10
C SER A 346 8.16 9.69 -4.95
N GLY A 347 8.23 10.41 -6.04
CA GLY A 347 8.55 11.84 -6.02
C GLY A 347 7.42 12.72 -5.50
N PHE A 348 6.21 12.17 -5.43
CA PHE A 348 5.02 12.87 -4.95
C PHE A 348 4.74 12.59 -3.46
N VAL A 349 4.67 11.30 -3.07
CA VAL A 349 4.13 10.89 -1.76
C VAL A 349 4.95 11.41 -0.59
N GLY A 350 6.28 11.32 -0.66
CA GLY A 350 7.15 11.79 0.41
C GLY A 350 6.94 13.28 0.69
N ARG A 351 6.96 14.10 -0.37
CA ARG A 351 6.74 15.55 -0.27
C ARG A 351 5.34 15.92 0.22
N ALA A 352 4.33 15.18 -0.25
CA ALA A 352 2.94 15.41 0.14
C ALA A 352 2.68 15.08 1.61
N MET A 353 3.28 14.00 2.10
CA MET A 353 2.92 13.40 3.38
C MET A 353 3.96 13.60 4.49
N GLU A 354 5.16 14.11 4.22
CA GLU A 354 6.25 14.22 5.20
C GLU A 354 5.85 14.98 6.48
N ARG A 355 4.89 15.91 6.41
CA ARG A 355 4.38 16.65 7.58
C ARG A 355 3.29 15.92 8.34
N LEU A 356 2.73 14.85 7.80
CA LEU A 356 1.60 14.10 8.35
C LEU A 356 1.94 12.67 8.76
N LEU A 357 3.19 12.23 8.53
CA LEU A 357 3.67 10.90 8.90
C LEU A 357 4.50 10.97 10.18
N ASP A 358 4.12 10.15 11.16
CA ASP A 358 4.71 10.14 12.48
C ASP A 358 6.08 9.45 12.54
N GLY A 359 6.32 8.51 11.65
CA GLY A 359 7.60 7.82 11.63
C GLY A 359 7.72 6.72 10.60
N PHE A 360 8.93 6.16 10.56
CA PHE A 360 9.34 5.11 9.65
C PHE A 360 10.20 4.10 10.40
N TYR A 361 10.11 2.85 10.02
CA TYR A 361 11.02 1.85 10.55
C TYR A 361 11.32 0.75 9.53
N THR A 362 12.46 0.11 9.73
CA THR A 362 12.88 -1.00 8.89
C THR A 362 12.88 -2.31 9.68
N LEU A 363 12.69 -3.42 8.99
CA LEU A 363 12.81 -4.75 9.53
C LEU A 363 13.39 -5.71 8.49
N ASP A 364 14.05 -6.77 8.95
CA ASP A 364 14.64 -7.77 8.08
C ASP A 364 13.62 -8.82 7.62
N ASP A 365 14.01 -9.58 6.58
CA ASP A 365 13.16 -10.62 6.01
C ASP A 365 12.86 -11.73 7.01
N GLN A 366 13.84 -12.10 7.85
CA GLN A 366 13.65 -13.17 8.84
C GLN A 366 12.59 -12.77 9.87
N THR A 367 12.61 -11.52 10.32
CA THR A 367 11.59 -10.97 11.22
C THR A 367 10.20 -11.07 10.60
N MET A 368 10.05 -10.77 9.30
CA MET A 368 8.76 -10.91 8.61
C MET A 368 8.31 -12.37 8.53
N TYR A 369 9.21 -13.31 8.22
CA TYR A 369 8.87 -14.74 8.20
C TYR A 369 8.50 -15.29 9.59
N ASP A 370 9.22 -14.87 10.63
CA ASP A 370 8.92 -15.27 12.00
C ASP A 370 7.52 -14.81 12.42
N MET A 371 7.19 -13.53 12.18
CA MET A 371 5.87 -12.97 12.47
C MET A 371 4.76 -13.63 11.65
N LEU A 372 5.03 -14.03 10.40
CA LEU A 372 4.08 -14.80 9.61
C LEU A 372 3.76 -16.15 10.28
N GLY A 373 4.79 -16.89 10.72
CA GLY A 373 4.62 -18.14 11.44
C GLY A 373 3.83 -17.97 12.75
N TRP A 374 4.11 -16.91 13.50
CA TRP A 374 3.41 -16.61 14.75
C TRP A 374 1.94 -16.25 14.50
N LEU A 375 1.65 -15.41 13.51
CA LEU A 375 0.27 -15.02 13.15
C LEU A 375 -0.54 -16.23 12.67
N ALA A 376 0.08 -17.08 11.83
CA ALA A 376 -0.56 -18.29 11.34
C ALA A 376 -0.91 -19.26 12.49
N THR A 377 -0.03 -19.39 13.49
CA THR A 377 -0.22 -20.28 14.63
C THR A 377 -1.19 -19.69 15.66
N ALA A 378 -1.08 -18.38 15.95
CA ALA A 378 -1.84 -17.74 16.99
C ALA A 378 -3.29 -17.41 16.57
N GLU A 379 -3.49 -16.98 15.33
CA GLU A 379 -4.77 -16.43 14.84
C GLU A 379 -5.31 -17.18 13.61
N ASN A 380 -4.61 -18.20 13.12
CA ASN A 380 -4.95 -18.91 11.86
C ASN A 380 -5.10 -17.95 10.66
N ILE A 381 -4.26 -16.91 10.62
CA ILE A 381 -4.19 -15.94 9.51
C ILE A 381 -2.86 -16.09 8.81
N ARG A 382 -2.91 -16.27 7.49
CA ARG A 382 -1.73 -16.46 6.63
C ARG A 382 -1.66 -15.34 5.61
N LEU A 383 -0.49 -14.69 5.54
CA LEU A 383 -0.23 -13.51 4.73
C LEU A 383 1.04 -13.74 3.89
N GLU A 384 1.26 -12.92 2.88
CA GLU A 384 2.58 -12.85 2.24
C GLU A 384 3.58 -12.06 3.13
N PRO A 385 4.90 -12.27 3.00
CA PRO A 385 5.91 -11.62 3.85
C PRO A 385 5.77 -10.09 3.94
N SER A 386 5.55 -9.42 2.82
CA SER A 386 5.36 -7.96 2.76
C SER A 386 4.29 -7.45 3.72
N ALA A 387 3.22 -8.20 3.89
CA ALA A 387 2.08 -7.81 4.72
C ALA A 387 2.38 -7.84 6.23
N LEU A 388 3.49 -8.48 6.64
CA LEU A 388 3.93 -8.54 8.03
C LEU A 388 4.76 -7.33 8.46
N ALA A 389 5.20 -6.48 7.53
CA ALA A 389 6.08 -5.36 7.86
C ALA A 389 5.45 -4.42 8.92
N GLY A 390 4.14 -4.20 8.85
CA GLY A 390 3.43 -3.39 9.85
C GLY A 390 3.39 -4.01 11.26
N MET A 391 3.54 -5.32 11.38
CA MET A 391 3.35 -6.04 12.65
C MET A 391 4.40 -5.71 13.72
N ALA A 392 5.57 -5.23 13.33
CA ALA A 392 6.62 -4.81 14.25
C ALA A 392 6.40 -3.39 14.83
N GLY A 393 5.44 -2.64 14.31
CA GLY A 393 5.21 -1.23 14.69
C GLY A 393 4.73 -1.01 16.12
N PRO A 394 3.78 -1.77 16.66
CA PRO A 394 3.20 -1.53 17.98
C PRO A 394 4.26 -1.47 19.10
N GLN A 395 5.19 -2.44 19.13
CA GLN A 395 6.23 -2.43 20.17
C GLN A 395 7.21 -1.26 20.02
N ARG A 396 7.48 -0.80 18.78
CA ARG A 396 8.38 0.34 18.54
C ARG A 396 7.79 1.64 19.05
N VAL A 397 6.49 1.83 18.83
CA VAL A 397 5.75 2.97 19.38
C VAL A 397 5.69 2.87 20.90
N CYS A 398 5.28 1.74 21.47
CA CYS A 398 5.14 1.57 22.92
C CYS A 398 6.48 1.66 23.68
N ALA A 399 7.60 1.30 23.05
CA ALA A 399 8.92 1.38 23.67
C ALA A 399 9.53 2.80 23.67
N SER A 400 9.05 3.71 22.81
CA SER A 400 9.73 4.99 22.58
C SER A 400 9.18 6.12 23.46
N LYS A 401 9.77 6.33 24.64
CA LYS A 401 9.43 7.48 25.50
C LYS A 401 9.67 8.83 24.80
N ALA A 402 10.69 8.92 23.95
CA ALA A 402 10.97 10.13 23.17
C ALA A 402 9.83 10.47 22.21
N TYR A 403 9.26 9.45 21.55
CA TYR A 403 8.11 9.64 20.68
C TYR A 403 6.85 10.04 21.48
N HIS A 404 6.62 9.41 22.65
CA HIS A 404 5.49 9.80 23.50
C HIS A 404 5.59 11.27 23.91
N GLN A 405 6.78 11.73 24.28
CA GLN A 405 7.01 13.14 24.61
C GLN A 405 6.82 14.06 23.40
N LEU A 406 7.33 13.66 22.24
CA LEU A 406 7.18 14.41 20.99
C LEU A 406 5.71 14.64 20.63
N GLN A 407 4.88 13.61 20.81
CA GLN A 407 3.46 13.66 20.48
C GLN A 407 2.55 14.06 21.66
N GLY A 408 3.13 14.31 22.84
CA GLY A 408 2.35 14.66 24.03
C GLY A 408 1.44 13.53 24.54
N LEU A 409 1.82 12.27 24.34
CA LEU A 409 1.03 11.10 24.69
C LEU A 409 1.27 10.68 26.15
N SER A 410 0.21 10.57 26.92
CA SER A 410 0.22 10.03 28.28
C SER A 410 0.17 8.51 28.32
N GLU A 411 0.56 7.91 29.44
CA GLU A 411 0.41 6.46 29.65
C GLU A 411 -1.06 6.01 29.56
N GLN A 412 -2.00 6.83 30.05
CA GLN A 412 -3.42 6.53 29.96
C GLN A 412 -3.89 6.44 28.51
N GLN A 413 -3.51 7.40 27.66
CA GLN A 413 -3.83 7.37 26.23
C GLN A 413 -3.22 6.14 25.56
N LEU A 414 -1.99 5.77 25.89
CA LEU A 414 -1.36 4.55 25.34
C LEU A 414 -2.08 3.28 25.78
N GLN A 415 -2.63 3.22 27.00
CA GLN A 415 -3.43 2.08 27.47
C GLN A 415 -4.82 2.01 26.81
N GLN A 416 -5.33 3.12 26.32
CA GLN A 416 -6.62 3.22 25.61
C GLN A 416 -6.47 3.24 24.09
N ALA A 417 -5.26 3.12 23.59
CA ALA A 417 -4.95 3.18 22.18
C ALA A 417 -5.49 1.99 21.39
N THR A 418 -5.72 2.22 20.12
CA THR A 418 -5.90 1.15 19.14
C THR A 418 -4.66 1.10 18.23
N HIS A 419 -4.05 -0.06 18.13
CA HIS A 419 -2.98 -0.33 17.17
C HIS A 419 -3.56 -1.13 16.00
N LEU A 420 -3.49 -0.58 14.79
CA LEU A 420 -4.01 -1.20 13.58
C LEU A 420 -2.86 -1.54 12.62
N VAL A 421 -2.63 -2.81 12.44
CA VAL A 421 -1.69 -3.30 11.41
C VAL A 421 -2.44 -3.46 10.10
N TRP A 422 -1.89 -2.89 9.02
CA TRP A 422 -2.47 -3.01 7.69
C TRP A 422 -1.86 -4.19 6.96
N ALA A 423 -2.61 -5.30 6.83
CA ALA A 423 -2.19 -6.49 6.10
C ALA A 423 -2.40 -6.29 4.60
N THR A 424 -1.33 -6.10 3.86
CA THR A 424 -1.39 -5.60 2.48
C THR A 424 -1.58 -6.67 1.42
N GLY A 425 -1.29 -7.94 1.69
CA GLY A 425 -1.43 -8.99 0.68
C GLY A 425 -1.31 -10.41 1.26
N GLY A 426 -1.68 -11.40 0.43
CA GLY A 426 -1.53 -12.80 0.78
C GLY A 426 -2.75 -13.69 0.52
N GLY A 427 -3.94 -13.11 0.30
CA GLY A 427 -5.19 -13.87 0.14
C GLY A 427 -5.25 -14.78 -1.10
N MET A 428 -4.41 -14.53 -2.08
CA MET A 428 -4.33 -15.34 -3.32
C MET A 428 -3.05 -16.19 -3.42
N VAL A 429 -2.19 -16.17 -2.40
CA VAL A 429 -0.97 -16.99 -2.40
C VAL A 429 -1.35 -18.47 -2.43
N PRO A 430 -0.82 -19.26 -3.39
CA PRO A 430 -1.06 -20.70 -3.46
C PRO A 430 -0.54 -21.42 -2.21
N GLU A 431 -1.20 -22.51 -1.83
CA GLU A 431 -0.86 -23.29 -0.62
C GLU A 431 0.60 -23.78 -0.61
N GLU A 432 1.10 -24.18 -1.78
CA GLU A 432 2.50 -24.61 -1.93
C GLU A 432 3.49 -23.49 -1.60
N GLU A 433 3.24 -22.28 -2.13
CA GLU A 433 4.05 -21.09 -1.87
C GLU A 433 3.95 -20.66 -0.40
N MET A 434 2.74 -20.69 0.17
CA MET A 434 2.51 -20.37 1.57
C MET A 434 3.25 -21.35 2.51
N THR A 435 3.27 -22.62 2.17
CA THR A 435 4.04 -23.62 2.92
C THR A 435 5.52 -23.29 2.93
N GLN A 436 6.06 -22.84 1.79
CA GLN A 436 7.46 -22.41 1.69
C GLN A 436 7.74 -21.16 2.54
N TYR A 437 6.82 -20.20 2.57
CA TYR A 437 6.95 -19.02 3.43
C TYR A 437 6.98 -19.40 4.91
N LEU A 438 6.01 -20.22 5.34
CA LEU A 438 5.93 -20.68 6.74
C LEU A 438 7.15 -21.48 7.19
N ALA A 439 7.74 -22.27 6.29
CA ALA A 439 8.95 -23.07 6.57
C ALA A 439 10.20 -22.20 6.83
N LYS A 440 10.21 -20.94 6.45
CA LYS A 440 11.32 -19.99 6.69
C LYS A 440 11.24 -19.29 8.05
N GLY A 441 10.07 -19.29 8.71
CA GLY A 441 9.90 -18.77 10.07
C GLY A 441 10.57 -19.67 11.12
N ARG A 442 10.96 -19.07 12.28
CA ARG A 442 11.65 -19.75 13.41
C ARG A 442 10.80 -19.70 14.68
#